data_4900d938e9eac392df7a22894e27c2db
#
_entry.id   4900d938e9eac392df7a22894e27c2db
#
_cell.length_a   1.000
_cell.length_b   1.000
_cell.length_c   1.000
_cell.angle_alpha   90.00
_cell.angle_beta   90.00
_cell.angle_gamma   90.00
#
_symmetry.space_group_name_H-M   'P 1'
#
loop_
_entity.id
_entity.type
_entity.pdbx_description
1 polymer ?
#
loop_
_entity_poly.entity_id
_entity_poly.type
_entity_poly.pdbx_seq_one_letter_code
_entity_poly.pdbx_strand_id
1 'polypeptide(L)'
;IISTQSAMLTLNLHLFNHFFGTDTMKAKIKNTATAVALCLAASTGAAQAATIGDTSVKFTGYIKVDAMVSDYSDGTIASGSVGRDFYIPSLTPVGGVDEDPQFDAHIRTSRFRFATSTPTAEGDTINGVFELDFLVTSGGDERISNSYTPRVRHAYLTYKNWLVGQTWTTFMDVGSLPESLDFIGTTDGITFARQVMVRYTNGGLQLALENPESTITPFGGGSRITSDDSSVPDFVAAYTSKYDWGYVKVAGLLRQLSYDNAAGIDADETSFGVSVTGKYNLSNGDDIRFTFNTGKGLGRYSALNAVNGAVLTESGDLEAIDSTGYGVAYRHKWSEKARSSIMFSAFEADNDVSLTGLATTESTYSTRVNYLYSPTKALTVGAEYAFAKREIEAGLEGDMNRFQVSAKYAF
;
A
#
# COMPACT_ATOMS: atom_id res chain seq x y z
N ILE A 1 2.43 -10.89 -50.41
CA ILE A 1 2.09 -11.20 -48.97
C ILE A 1 1.23 -10.09 -48.33
N ILE A 2 1.17 -8.88 -48.93
CA ILE A 2 0.37 -7.74 -48.38
C ILE A 2 -1.10 -7.79 -48.83
N SER A 3 -1.47 -8.59 -49.88
CA SER A 3 -2.82 -8.62 -50.43
C SER A 3 -3.80 -9.56 -49.70
N THR A 4 -3.34 -10.50 -48.92
CA THR A 4 -4.18 -11.47 -48.20
C THR A 4 -4.72 -11.01 -46.86
N GLN A 5 -4.07 -10.04 -46.19
CA GLN A 5 -4.56 -9.47 -44.92
C GLN A 5 -5.70 -8.49 -45.12
N SER A 6 -5.75 -7.76 -46.24
CA SER A 6 -6.81 -6.80 -46.51
C SER A 6 -8.15 -7.50 -46.83
N ALA A 7 -8.11 -8.67 -47.46
CA ALA A 7 -9.30 -9.44 -47.79
C ALA A 7 -9.96 -10.13 -46.57
N MET A 8 -9.16 -10.55 -45.57
CA MET A 8 -9.71 -11.11 -44.33
C MET A 8 -10.36 -10.07 -43.41
N LEU A 9 -9.85 -8.83 -43.40
CA LEU A 9 -10.49 -7.76 -42.64
C LEU A 9 -11.85 -7.34 -43.23
N THR A 10 -11.96 -7.37 -44.55
CA THR A 10 -13.22 -6.98 -45.25
C THR A 10 -14.31 -8.04 -45.11
N LEU A 11 -13.94 -9.32 -45.07
CA LEU A 11 -14.89 -10.43 -44.91
C LEU A 11 -15.47 -10.50 -43.47
N ASN A 12 -14.69 -10.19 -42.46
CA ASN A 12 -15.17 -10.14 -41.08
C ASN A 12 -16.10 -8.95 -40.80
N LEU A 13 -15.92 -7.84 -41.48
CA LEU A 13 -16.86 -6.70 -41.36
C LEU A 13 -18.23 -6.97 -41.98
N HIS A 14 -18.31 -7.79 -43.03
CA HIS A 14 -19.58 -8.09 -43.68
C HIS A 14 -20.44 -9.10 -42.90
N LEU A 15 -19.83 -10.08 -42.23
CA LEU A 15 -20.53 -11.01 -41.34
C LEU A 15 -21.04 -10.36 -40.05
N PHE A 16 -20.31 -9.35 -39.54
CA PHE A 16 -20.73 -8.60 -38.33
C PHE A 16 -21.95 -7.73 -38.54
N ASN A 17 -22.13 -7.20 -39.76
CA ASN A 17 -23.29 -6.32 -40.12
C ASN A 17 -24.64 -7.06 -40.27
N HIS A 18 -24.62 -8.40 -40.38
CA HIS A 18 -25.87 -9.18 -40.56
C HIS A 18 -26.48 -9.66 -39.21
N PHE A 19 -25.75 -9.60 -38.11
CA PHE A 19 -26.23 -10.09 -36.82
C PHE A 19 -26.71 -9.01 -35.83
N PHE A 20 -26.39 -7.73 -36.03
CA PHE A 20 -26.75 -6.66 -35.09
C PHE A 20 -27.41 -5.45 -35.82
N GLY A 21 -28.69 -5.52 -35.95
CA GLY A 21 -29.47 -4.46 -36.57
C GLY A 21 -30.13 -3.54 -35.56
N THR A 22 -29.57 -2.38 -35.31
CA THR A 22 -30.25 -1.06 -35.10
C THR A 22 -29.17 0.01 -34.96
N ASP A 23 -29.37 1.20 -35.51
CA ASP A 23 -28.39 2.30 -35.58
C ASP A 23 -27.95 2.83 -34.18
N THR A 24 -28.78 2.68 -33.17
CA THR A 24 -28.47 3.04 -31.76
C THR A 24 -27.44 2.11 -31.11
N MET A 25 -27.41 0.84 -31.48
CA MET A 25 -26.41 -0.13 -30.95
C MET A 25 -25.07 0.05 -31.68
N LYS A 26 -25.07 0.40 -32.96
CA LYS A 26 -23.84 0.71 -33.72
C LYS A 26 -23.13 1.97 -33.21
N ALA A 27 -23.86 2.97 -32.75
CA ALA A 27 -23.29 4.18 -32.13
C ALA A 27 -22.66 3.86 -30.76
N LYS A 28 -23.31 3.05 -29.94
CA LYS A 28 -22.73 2.59 -28.62
C LYS A 28 -21.49 1.73 -28.80
N ILE A 29 -21.51 0.80 -29.78
CA ILE A 29 -20.34 -0.07 -30.06
C ILE A 29 -19.17 0.74 -30.64
N LYS A 30 -19.42 1.73 -31.51
CA LYS A 30 -18.37 2.64 -31.99
C LYS A 30 -17.74 3.44 -30.87
N ASN A 31 -18.53 3.98 -29.94
CA ASN A 31 -18.01 4.74 -28.80
C ASN A 31 -17.21 3.84 -27.83
N THR A 32 -17.65 2.59 -27.61
CA THR A 32 -16.93 1.63 -26.78
C THR A 32 -15.62 1.14 -27.45
N ALA A 33 -15.67 0.88 -28.77
CA ALA A 33 -14.49 0.50 -29.54
C ALA A 33 -13.46 1.64 -29.63
N THR A 34 -13.92 2.90 -29.71
CA THR A 34 -13.07 4.09 -29.69
C THR A 34 -12.38 4.25 -28.32
N ALA A 35 -13.10 3.99 -27.22
CA ALA A 35 -12.53 4.03 -25.87
C ALA A 35 -11.46 2.94 -25.66
N VAL A 36 -11.68 1.73 -26.17
CA VAL A 36 -10.69 0.63 -26.10
C VAL A 36 -9.50 0.88 -27.03
N ALA A 37 -9.73 1.45 -28.24
CA ALA A 37 -8.65 1.78 -29.17
C ALA A 37 -7.79 2.95 -28.67
N LEU A 38 -8.33 3.93 -27.94
CA LEU A 38 -7.57 4.99 -27.30
C LEU A 38 -6.66 4.48 -26.19
N CYS A 39 -7.04 3.42 -25.49
CA CYS A 39 -6.16 2.76 -24.49
C CYS A 39 -4.95 2.05 -25.13
N LEU A 40 -5.04 1.62 -26.37
CA LEU A 40 -3.98 0.91 -27.09
C LEU A 40 -3.06 1.83 -27.92
N ALA A 41 -3.47 3.07 -28.22
CA ALA A 41 -2.67 4.03 -29.00
C ALA A 41 -1.67 4.85 -28.15
N ALA A 42 -1.61 4.66 -26.84
CA ALA A 42 -0.72 5.41 -25.92
C ALA A 42 0.72 4.90 -25.90
N SER A 43 1.27 4.44 -27.04
CA SER A 43 2.64 3.89 -27.10
C SER A 43 3.73 4.92 -27.43
N THR A 44 3.48 6.21 -27.31
CA THR A 44 4.50 7.25 -27.45
C THR A 44 4.53 8.17 -26.23
N GLY A 45 5.22 7.81 -25.20
CA GLY A 45 5.99 8.60 -24.23
C GLY A 45 5.41 9.83 -23.54
N ALA A 46 4.12 10.18 -23.74
CA ALA A 46 3.45 11.23 -22.99
C ALA A 46 2.06 10.72 -22.60
N ALA A 47 1.71 10.79 -21.34
CA ALA A 47 0.36 10.48 -20.85
C ALA A 47 -0.67 11.36 -21.59
N GLN A 48 -1.29 10.83 -22.65
CA GLN A 48 -2.32 11.54 -23.39
C GLN A 48 -3.63 11.48 -22.60
N ALA A 49 -4.18 12.64 -22.26
CA ALA A 49 -5.53 12.74 -21.76
C ALA A 49 -6.51 12.49 -22.90
N ALA A 50 -7.33 11.46 -22.78
CA ALA A 50 -8.48 11.25 -23.65
C ALA A 50 -9.66 12.02 -23.08
N THR A 51 -10.62 12.45 -23.94
CA THR A 51 -11.85 13.10 -23.50
C THR A 51 -13.04 12.20 -23.83
N ILE A 52 -13.90 11.97 -22.85
CA ILE A 52 -15.17 11.22 -22.99
C ILE A 52 -16.30 12.18 -22.59
N GLY A 53 -17.03 12.73 -23.54
CA GLY A 53 -17.92 13.87 -23.30
C GLY A 53 -17.10 15.05 -22.77
N ASP A 54 -17.50 15.62 -21.64
CA ASP A 54 -16.80 16.73 -20.97
C ASP A 54 -15.70 16.24 -19.99
N THR A 55 -15.54 14.92 -19.82
CA THR A 55 -14.61 14.32 -18.88
C THR A 55 -13.25 14.08 -19.53
N SER A 56 -12.19 14.67 -18.98
CA SER A 56 -10.80 14.33 -19.27
C SER A 56 -10.43 13.05 -18.55
N VAL A 57 -9.79 12.10 -19.25
CA VAL A 57 -9.31 10.81 -18.68
C VAL A 57 -7.82 10.70 -18.92
N LYS A 58 -7.05 10.49 -17.87
CA LYS A 58 -5.61 10.24 -17.90
C LYS A 58 -5.32 8.81 -17.42
N PHE A 59 -4.66 8.04 -18.27
CA PHE A 59 -4.11 6.73 -17.92
C PHE A 59 -2.63 6.85 -17.62
N THR A 60 -2.18 6.31 -16.47
CA THR A 60 -0.78 6.30 -16.04
C THR A 60 -0.51 5.00 -15.29
N GLY A 61 0.76 4.73 -15.05
CA GLY A 61 1.13 3.55 -14.29
C GLY A 61 2.60 3.21 -14.45
N TYR A 62 2.90 1.98 -14.09
CA TYR A 62 4.22 1.40 -14.37
C TYR A 62 4.13 -0.12 -14.39
N ILE A 63 5.02 -0.71 -15.17
CA ILE A 63 5.39 -2.11 -15.09
C ILE A 63 6.66 -2.19 -14.24
N LYS A 64 6.65 -3.02 -13.22
CA LYS A 64 7.82 -3.27 -12.36
C LYS A 64 8.06 -4.76 -12.26
N VAL A 65 9.30 -5.15 -12.48
CA VAL A 65 9.80 -6.51 -12.26
C VAL A 65 10.72 -6.46 -11.05
N ASP A 66 10.47 -7.34 -10.10
CA ASP A 66 11.29 -7.53 -8.90
C ASP A 66 11.87 -8.93 -8.93
N ALA A 67 13.15 -9.08 -8.56
CA ALA A 67 13.78 -10.36 -8.29
C ALA A 67 14.58 -10.22 -7.00
N MET A 68 14.46 -11.22 -6.11
CA MET A 68 15.08 -11.16 -4.79
C MET A 68 15.54 -12.51 -4.31
N VAL A 69 16.58 -12.51 -3.47
CA VAL A 69 17.01 -13.63 -2.68
C VAL A 69 16.83 -13.24 -1.22
N SER A 70 16.11 -14.06 -0.47
CA SER A 70 15.85 -13.87 0.95
C SER A 70 16.40 -15.05 1.74
N ASP A 71 17.12 -14.75 2.81
CA ASP A 71 17.75 -15.69 3.73
C ASP A 71 17.25 -15.39 5.14
N TYR A 72 16.79 -16.40 5.86
CA TYR A 72 16.21 -16.28 7.20
C TYR A 72 16.96 -17.20 8.16
N SER A 73 17.28 -16.71 9.36
CA SER A 73 17.99 -17.49 10.38
C SER A 73 17.18 -18.67 10.94
N ASP A 74 15.83 -18.56 10.91
CA ASP A 74 14.92 -19.44 11.67
C ASP A 74 13.84 -20.07 10.81
N GLY A 75 14.18 -20.50 9.59
CA GLY A 75 13.27 -21.16 8.67
C GLY A 75 13.03 -20.39 7.39
N THR A 76 11.90 -20.66 6.73
CA THR A 76 11.52 -20.04 5.45
C THR A 76 10.09 -19.50 5.50
N ILE A 77 9.78 -18.61 4.56
CA ILE A 77 8.40 -18.16 4.35
C ILE A 77 7.73 -19.08 3.32
N ALA A 78 6.53 -19.57 3.68
CA ALA A 78 5.79 -20.51 2.84
C ALA A 78 5.53 -19.97 1.42
N SER A 79 5.55 -20.86 0.43
CA SER A 79 5.21 -20.52 -0.95
C SER A 79 3.83 -19.89 -1.06
N GLY A 80 3.72 -18.82 -1.86
CA GLY A 80 2.49 -18.04 -2.03
C GLY A 80 2.18 -17.06 -0.91
N SER A 81 3.00 -16.99 0.14
CA SER A 81 2.89 -15.97 1.17
C SER A 81 3.31 -14.61 0.61
N VAL A 82 2.56 -13.57 0.95
CA VAL A 82 2.87 -12.19 0.58
C VAL A 82 4.20 -11.69 1.14
N GLY A 83 4.72 -12.29 2.23
CA GLY A 83 6.04 -11.98 2.80
C GLY A 83 7.20 -12.32 1.88
N ARG A 84 6.99 -13.18 0.86
CA ARG A 84 7.96 -13.45 -0.19
C ARG A 84 8.03 -12.32 -1.23
N ASP A 85 6.93 -11.57 -1.45
CA ASP A 85 6.87 -10.47 -2.43
C ASP A 85 7.48 -9.17 -1.88
N PHE A 86 7.36 -8.91 -0.58
CA PHE A 86 7.94 -7.75 0.12
C PHE A 86 8.06 -8.02 1.62
N TYR A 87 8.82 -7.18 2.31
CA TYR A 87 9.04 -7.33 3.75
C TYR A 87 7.79 -6.99 4.57
N ILE A 88 7.39 -7.94 5.41
CA ILE A 88 6.32 -7.78 6.41
C ILE A 88 6.91 -8.19 7.76
N PRO A 89 7.02 -7.27 8.75
CA PRO A 89 7.74 -7.51 10.00
C PRO A 89 7.31 -8.78 10.73
N SER A 90 5.99 -8.98 10.90
CA SER A 90 5.42 -10.13 11.61
C SER A 90 5.59 -11.49 10.91
N LEU A 91 6.06 -11.51 9.65
CA LEU A 91 6.28 -12.75 8.89
C LEU A 91 7.74 -13.20 8.88
N THR A 92 8.67 -12.45 9.49
CA THR A 92 10.03 -12.96 9.70
C THR A 92 9.95 -14.19 10.62
N PRO A 93 10.40 -15.39 10.17
CA PRO A 93 10.35 -16.61 10.97
C PRO A 93 11.17 -16.48 12.25
N VAL A 94 10.72 -17.12 13.34
CA VAL A 94 11.35 -17.10 14.66
C VAL A 94 11.26 -18.49 15.28
N GLY A 95 12.36 -18.94 15.91
CA GLY A 95 12.40 -20.19 16.68
C GLY A 95 12.37 -21.46 15.85
N GLY A 96 12.67 -21.36 14.55
CA GLY A 96 12.80 -22.50 13.65
C GLY A 96 14.25 -22.99 13.53
N VAL A 97 14.58 -23.49 12.36
CA VAL A 97 15.94 -23.91 11.99
C VAL A 97 16.36 -23.18 10.72
N ASP A 98 17.63 -22.90 10.58
CA ASP A 98 18.20 -22.30 9.40
C ASP A 98 17.97 -23.21 8.17
N GLU A 99 17.51 -22.61 7.08
CA GLU A 99 17.23 -23.28 5.80
C GLU A 99 17.92 -22.52 4.66
N ASP A 100 17.99 -23.14 3.48
CA ASP A 100 18.59 -22.52 2.29
C ASP A 100 17.84 -21.24 1.88
N PRO A 101 18.56 -20.21 1.34
CA PRO A 101 17.97 -18.99 0.85
C PRO A 101 16.91 -19.22 -0.24
N GLN A 102 15.86 -18.41 -0.22
CA GLN A 102 14.75 -18.47 -1.17
C GLN A 102 14.89 -17.41 -2.27
N PHE A 103 14.76 -17.83 -3.53
CA PHE A 103 14.69 -16.94 -4.69
C PHE A 103 13.23 -16.71 -5.09
N ASP A 104 12.87 -15.45 -5.32
CA ASP A 104 11.57 -15.04 -5.84
C ASP A 104 11.72 -14.01 -6.96
N ALA A 105 10.84 -14.07 -7.94
CA ALA A 105 10.72 -13.04 -8.96
C ALA A 105 9.26 -12.82 -9.33
N HIS A 106 8.81 -11.56 -9.40
CA HIS A 106 7.42 -11.25 -9.69
C HIS A 106 7.24 -9.88 -10.35
N ILE A 107 6.03 -9.66 -10.89
CA ILE A 107 5.59 -8.37 -11.46
C ILE A 107 4.46 -7.72 -10.64
N ARG A 108 4.15 -8.25 -9.45
CA ARG A 108 2.93 -7.95 -8.66
C ARG A 108 2.85 -6.50 -8.19
N THR A 109 3.98 -5.79 -8.12
CA THR A 109 4.03 -4.35 -7.79
C THR A 109 3.66 -3.45 -8.95
N SER A 110 3.49 -3.97 -10.17
CA SER A 110 3.02 -3.21 -11.33
C SER A 110 1.67 -2.55 -11.05
N ARG A 111 1.46 -1.35 -11.60
CA ARG A 111 0.34 -0.51 -11.20
C ARG A 111 -0.29 0.18 -12.39
N PHE A 112 -1.63 0.26 -12.39
CA PHE A 112 -2.42 0.97 -13.39
C PHE A 112 -3.35 1.95 -12.71
N ARG A 113 -3.40 3.19 -13.21
CA ARG A 113 -4.18 4.27 -12.64
C ARG A 113 -4.94 5.02 -13.72
N PHE A 114 -6.23 5.17 -13.50
CA PHE A 114 -7.12 6.07 -14.25
C PHE A 114 -7.43 7.27 -13.36
N ALA A 115 -7.23 8.46 -13.89
CA ALA A 115 -7.64 9.71 -13.27
C ALA A 115 -8.61 10.42 -14.19
N THR A 116 -9.75 10.89 -13.66
CA THR A 116 -10.77 11.61 -14.40
C THR A 116 -10.94 13.01 -13.85
N SER A 117 -11.32 13.95 -14.71
CA SER A 117 -11.62 15.34 -14.35
C SER A 117 -12.79 15.83 -15.19
N THR A 118 -13.90 16.15 -14.53
CA THR A 118 -15.16 16.58 -15.16
C THR A 118 -15.52 17.98 -14.66
N PRO A 119 -15.59 19.01 -15.52
CA PRO A 119 -16.06 20.34 -15.14
C PRO A 119 -17.54 20.30 -14.79
N THR A 120 -17.97 21.13 -13.84
CA THR A 120 -19.39 21.35 -13.52
C THR A 120 -19.88 22.65 -14.16
N ALA A 121 -21.19 22.80 -14.26
CA ALA A 121 -21.82 24.02 -14.80
C ALA A 121 -21.45 25.28 -13.98
N GLU A 122 -21.15 25.12 -12.70
CA GLU A 122 -20.77 26.20 -11.77
C GLU A 122 -19.27 26.56 -11.86
N GLY A 123 -18.49 25.91 -12.73
CA GLY A 123 -17.06 26.17 -12.92
C GLY A 123 -16.15 25.41 -11.93
N ASP A 124 -16.70 24.55 -11.11
CA ASP A 124 -15.93 23.62 -10.26
C ASP A 124 -15.51 22.39 -11.06
N THR A 125 -14.76 21.49 -10.43
CA THR A 125 -14.31 20.24 -11.04
C THR A 125 -14.54 19.06 -10.10
N ILE A 126 -15.12 17.98 -10.61
CA ILE A 126 -15.15 16.68 -9.95
C ILE A 126 -13.99 15.85 -10.48
N ASN A 127 -13.13 15.35 -9.61
CA ASN A 127 -12.06 14.46 -10.01
C ASN A 127 -12.33 13.06 -9.46
N GLY A 128 -11.93 12.04 -10.23
CA GLY A 128 -11.99 10.64 -9.85
C GLY A 128 -10.64 9.98 -10.01
N VAL A 129 -10.34 9.00 -9.15
CA VAL A 129 -9.15 8.16 -9.24
C VAL A 129 -9.55 6.71 -9.04
N PHE A 130 -9.06 5.84 -9.93
CA PHE A 130 -9.12 4.39 -9.80
C PHE A 130 -7.75 3.80 -10.06
N GLU A 131 -7.20 3.04 -9.10
CA GLU A 131 -5.85 2.48 -9.18
C GLU A 131 -5.84 1.02 -8.73
N LEU A 132 -5.12 0.20 -9.49
CA LEU A 132 -4.94 -1.23 -9.25
C LEU A 132 -3.46 -1.59 -9.13
N ASP A 133 -3.16 -2.62 -8.34
CA ASP A 133 -1.94 -3.46 -8.41
C ASP A 133 -2.31 -4.95 -8.29
N PHE A 134 -1.32 -5.82 -8.10
CA PHE A 134 -1.50 -7.28 -8.03
C PHE A 134 -0.90 -7.88 -6.74
N LEU A 135 -0.62 -7.05 -5.74
CA LEU A 135 -0.08 -7.48 -4.45
C LEU A 135 -1.17 -8.00 -3.51
N VAL A 136 -0.74 -8.75 -2.51
CA VAL A 136 -1.46 -9.30 -1.35
C VAL A 136 -2.69 -10.15 -1.67
N THR A 137 -3.02 -10.37 -2.92
CA THR A 137 -4.10 -11.28 -3.32
C THR A 137 -3.53 -12.62 -3.74
N SER A 138 -4.15 -13.69 -3.27
CA SER A 138 -3.88 -15.02 -3.80
C SER A 138 -4.28 -15.07 -5.28
N GLY A 139 -3.59 -15.83 -6.09
CA GLY A 139 -3.96 -16.04 -7.47
C GLY A 139 -2.87 -16.73 -8.23
N GLY A 140 -3.30 -17.57 -9.16
CA GLY A 140 -2.44 -18.34 -10.03
C GLY A 140 -1.53 -19.34 -9.31
N ASP A 141 -0.86 -20.08 -10.11
CA ASP A 141 0.13 -21.07 -9.70
C ASP A 141 1.32 -20.88 -10.64
N GLU A 142 2.50 -20.58 -10.11
CA GLU A 142 3.72 -20.34 -10.89
C GLU A 142 4.07 -21.53 -11.78
N ARG A 143 3.74 -22.72 -11.34
CA ARG A 143 3.89 -23.95 -12.09
C ARG A 143 3.04 -23.98 -13.38
N ILE A 144 1.90 -23.27 -13.40
CA ILE A 144 0.94 -23.33 -14.51
C ILE A 144 0.95 -22.04 -15.34
N SER A 145 0.65 -20.90 -14.75
CA SER A 145 0.35 -19.67 -15.52
C SER A 145 0.83 -18.36 -14.91
N ASN A 146 1.39 -18.34 -13.70
CA ASN A 146 1.78 -17.12 -13.01
C ASN A 146 0.67 -16.03 -12.98
N SER A 147 -0.57 -16.44 -12.82
CA SER A 147 -1.72 -15.53 -12.83
C SER A 147 -1.83 -14.77 -11.52
N TYR A 148 -2.14 -13.47 -11.58
CA TYR A 148 -2.33 -12.61 -10.41
C TYR A 148 -3.69 -11.94 -10.43
N THR A 149 -4.33 -11.84 -9.27
CA THR A 149 -5.62 -11.16 -9.10
C THR A 149 -5.40 -9.65 -8.90
N PRO A 150 -6.04 -8.78 -9.68
CA PRO A 150 -5.99 -7.33 -9.45
C PRO A 150 -6.61 -6.96 -8.11
N ARG A 151 -5.99 -6.01 -7.41
CA ARG A 151 -6.47 -5.42 -6.16
C ARG A 151 -6.74 -3.93 -6.35
N VAL A 152 -7.90 -3.46 -5.88
CA VAL A 152 -8.19 -2.02 -5.81
C VAL A 152 -7.33 -1.37 -4.72
N ARG A 153 -6.53 -0.39 -5.11
CA ARG A 153 -5.72 0.42 -4.20
C ARG A 153 -6.45 1.71 -3.82
N HIS A 154 -6.86 2.43 -4.84
CA HIS A 154 -7.58 3.69 -4.72
C HIS A 154 -8.83 3.66 -5.58
N ALA A 155 -9.94 4.09 -5.01
CA ALA A 155 -11.20 4.30 -5.70
C ALA A 155 -11.92 5.44 -4.99
N TYR A 156 -11.73 6.68 -5.42
CA TYR A 156 -12.29 7.84 -4.75
C TYR A 156 -12.61 8.97 -5.73
N LEU A 157 -13.49 9.85 -5.30
CA LEU A 157 -13.76 11.12 -5.96
C LEU A 157 -13.39 12.30 -5.04
N THR A 158 -13.09 13.44 -5.67
CA THR A 158 -12.95 14.72 -4.96
C THR A 158 -13.82 15.78 -5.59
N TYR A 159 -14.46 16.59 -4.75
CA TYR A 159 -15.22 17.77 -5.14
C TYR A 159 -14.98 18.88 -4.12
N LYS A 160 -14.49 20.01 -4.58
CA LYS A 160 -14.04 21.11 -3.70
C LYS A 160 -13.05 20.59 -2.62
N ASN A 161 -13.42 20.77 -1.36
CA ASN A 161 -12.59 20.37 -0.22
C ASN A 161 -12.83 18.93 0.25
N TRP A 162 -13.73 18.19 -0.40
CA TRP A 162 -14.16 16.87 0.02
C TRP A 162 -13.54 15.77 -0.82
N LEU A 163 -13.19 14.69 -0.15
CA LEU A 163 -12.84 13.40 -0.75
C LEU A 163 -13.78 12.33 -0.18
N VAL A 164 -14.32 11.49 -1.06
CA VAL A 164 -15.16 10.34 -0.68
C VAL A 164 -14.67 9.10 -1.43
N GLY A 165 -14.45 8.01 -0.72
CA GLY A 165 -14.03 6.72 -1.28
C GLY A 165 -12.80 6.14 -0.60
N GLN A 166 -12.21 5.11 -1.21
CA GLN A 166 -11.07 4.37 -0.66
C GLN A 166 -9.75 5.02 -1.08
N THR A 167 -8.95 5.40 -0.08
CA THR A 167 -7.56 5.86 -0.29
C THR A 167 -6.73 5.69 0.98
N TRP A 168 -5.51 6.21 1.01
CA TRP A 168 -4.68 6.23 2.20
C TRP A 168 -5.37 6.89 3.37
N THR A 169 -5.30 6.24 4.54
CA THR A 169 -5.75 6.85 5.80
C THR A 169 -5.16 8.25 5.96
N THR A 170 -5.92 9.14 6.56
CA THR A 170 -5.47 10.50 6.87
C THR A 170 -4.35 10.49 7.93
N PHE A 171 -4.24 9.42 8.71
CA PHE A 171 -3.17 9.21 9.68
C PHE A 171 -1.80 8.94 9.02
N MET A 172 -1.78 8.38 7.80
CA MET A 172 -0.56 8.13 7.03
C MET A 172 -0.05 9.38 6.31
N ASP A 173 1.27 9.47 6.15
CA ASP A 173 1.94 10.44 5.26
C ASP A 173 2.73 9.72 4.15
N VAL A 174 2.20 9.76 2.93
CA VAL A 174 2.87 9.19 1.75
C VAL A 174 4.15 9.94 1.38
N GLY A 175 4.23 11.24 1.73
CA GLY A 175 5.40 12.08 1.42
C GLY A 175 6.63 11.74 2.26
N SER A 176 6.45 11.12 3.42
CA SER A 176 7.54 10.65 4.29
C SER A 176 8.07 9.27 3.93
N LEU A 177 7.43 8.56 2.96
CA LEU A 177 7.94 7.28 2.49
C LEU A 177 9.30 7.45 1.80
N PRO A 178 10.32 6.66 2.18
CA PRO A 178 11.60 6.66 1.50
C PRO A 178 11.50 6.05 0.10
N GLU A 179 12.49 6.29 -0.74
CA GLU A 179 12.61 5.62 -2.03
C GLU A 179 13.31 4.27 -1.85
N SER A 180 12.57 3.18 -1.94
CA SER A 180 13.01 1.79 -1.78
C SER A 180 12.66 0.97 -3.02
N LEU A 181 13.40 -0.12 -3.26
CA LEU A 181 13.00 -1.15 -4.21
C LEU A 181 11.90 -2.03 -3.63
N ASP A 182 11.94 -2.30 -2.33
CA ASP A 182 10.85 -2.96 -1.64
C ASP A 182 9.54 -2.16 -1.80
N PHE A 183 8.41 -2.80 -1.58
CA PHE A 183 7.11 -2.17 -1.78
C PHE A 183 6.86 -0.96 -0.85
N ILE A 184 7.42 -0.99 0.37
CA ILE A 184 7.24 0.04 1.39
C ILE A 184 8.58 0.69 1.78
N GLY A 185 9.55 -0.10 2.22
CA GLY A 185 10.85 0.31 2.72
C GLY A 185 10.92 0.32 4.25
N THR A 186 10.51 1.39 4.91
CA THR A 186 10.54 1.53 6.39
C THR A 186 9.30 0.91 7.04
N THR A 187 9.09 -0.39 6.84
CA THR A 187 7.82 -1.06 7.15
C THR A 187 7.51 -1.11 8.63
N ASP A 188 8.52 -1.29 9.48
CA ASP A 188 8.35 -1.40 10.93
C ASP A 188 7.79 -0.10 11.55
N GLY A 189 8.30 1.04 11.14
CA GLY A 189 7.95 2.34 11.73
C GLY A 189 6.78 3.06 11.06
N ILE A 190 6.07 2.45 10.10
CA ILE A 190 5.15 3.17 9.25
C ILE A 190 3.68 2.86 9.52
N THR A 191 2.82 3.86 9.31
CA THR A 191 1.40 3.67 9.05
C THR A 191 1.19 3.38 7.57
N PHE A 192 0.57 2.23 7.23
CA PHE A 192 0.34 1.82 5.85
C PHE A 192 -1.03 1.17 5.67
N ALA A 193 -2.09 1.97 5.75
CA ALA A 193 -3.47 1.50 5.64
C ALA A 193 -4.26 2.30 4.61
N ARG A 194 -5.19 1.63 3.92
CA ARG A 194 -6.18 2.23 3.01
C ARG A 194 -7.55 1.74 3.41
N GLN A 195 -8.50 2.66 3.46
CA GLN A 195 -9.89 2.37 3.77
C GLN A 195 -10.83 3.36 3.11
N VAL A 196 -12.11 3.02 3.09
CA VAL A 196 -13.18 3.93 2.68
C VAL A 196 -13.29 5.06 3.70
N MET A 197 -13.46 6.28 3.23
CA MET A 197 -13.54 7.45 4.10
C MET A 197 -14.31 8.60 3.46
N VAL A 198 -14.73 9.53 4.31
CA VAL A 198 -15.05 10.91 3.94
C VAL A 198 -14.01 11.81 4.58
N ARG A 199 -13.31 12.62 3.79
CA ARG A 199 -12.27 13.53 4.27
C ARG A 199 -12.51 14.95 3.78
N TYR A 200 -12.47 15.91 4.70
CA TYR A 200 -12.45 17.33 4.44
C TYR A 200 -11.02 17.86 4.53
N THR A 201 -10.61 18.67 3.55
CA THR A 201 -9.28 19.29 3.50
C THR A 201 -9.40 20.81 3.33
N ASN A 202 -8.74 21.59 4.20
CA ASN A 202 -8.64 23.04 4.07
C ASN A 202 -7.23 23.52 4.44
N GLY A 203 -6.47 23.93 3.44
CA GLY A 203 -5.05 24.26 3.61
C GLY A 203 -4.25 23.07 4.13
N GLY A 204 -3.62 23.20 5.30
CA GLY A 204 -2.89 22.11 5.96
C GLY A 204 -3.77 21.17 6.78
N LEU A 205 -5.00 21.56 7.10
CA LEU A 205 -5.93 20.78 7.94
C LEU A 205 -6.63 19.70 7.12
N GLN A 206 -6.69 18.51 7.69
CA GLN A 206 -7.49 17.39 7.21
C GLN A 206 -8.28 16.79 8.37
N LEU A 207 -9.56 16.55 8.16
CA LEU A 207 -10.46 15.85 9.08
C LEU A 207 -11.12 14.72 8.33
N ALA A 208 -11.13 13.51 8.89
CA ALA A 208 -11.69 12.35 8.23
C ALA A 208 -12.50 11.45 9.18
N LEU A 209 -13.54 10.86 8.62
CA LEU A 209 -14.24 9.70 9.15
C LEU A 209 -13.90 8.52 8.25
N GLU A 210 -13.30 7.48 8.84
CA GLU A 210 -12.72 6.35 8.12
C GLU A 210 -13.40 5.06 8.56
N ASN A 211 -13.53 4.08 7.65
CA ASN A 211 -14.15 2.79 7.95
C ASN A 211 -13.37 2.07 9.06
N PRO A 212 -14.02 1.69 10.18
CA PRO A 212 -13.37 1.01 11.27
C PRO A 212 -13.13 -0.47 10.93
N GLU A 213 -12.16 -1.08 11.59
CA GLU A 213 -11.92 -2.53 11.61
C GLU A 213 -10.99 -2.83 12.79
N SER A 214 -11.37 -3.73 13.66
CA SER A 214 -10.60 -4.14 14.82
C SER A 214 -9.79 -5.39 14.50
N THR A 215 -8.58 -5.48 15.06
CA THR A 215 -7.73 -6.67 15.02
C THR A 215 -7.43 -7.06 16.46
N ILE A 216 -7.71 -8.32 16.82
CA ILE A 216 -7.78 -8.77 18.21
C ILE A 216 -6.99 -10.07 18.34
N THR A 217 -6.20 -10.18 19.39
CA THR A 217 -5.57 -11.41 19.84
C THR A 217 -6.54 -12.16 20.77
N PRO A 218 -6.86 -13.44 20.53
CA PRO A 218 -7.61 -14.23 21.48
C PRO A 218 -6.91 -14.33 22.83
N PHE A 219 -7.66 -14.53 23.91
CA PHE A 219 -7.09 -14.82 25.24
C PHE A 219 -6.10 -16.00 25.19
N GLY A 220 -4.91 -15.81 25.72
CA GLY A 220 -3.82 -16.79 25.68
C GLY A 220 -3.11 -16.92 24.34
N GLY A 221 -3.41 -16.05 23.36
CA GLY A 221 -2.79 -16.05 22.03
C GLY A 221 -3.59 -16.84 20.98
N GLY A 222 -3.07 -16.91 19.77
CA GLY A 222 -3.66 -17.66 18.67
C GLY A 222 -3.89 -16.82 17.40
N SER A 223 -4.73 -17.33 16.51
CA SER A 223 -5.03 -16.69 15.24
C SER A 223 -5.77 -15.36 15.44
N ARG A 224 -5.34 -14.34 14.72
CA ARG A 224 -5.97 -13.00 14.70
C ARG A 224 -7.46 -13.10 14.44
N ILE A 225 -8.24 -12.43 15.27
CA ILE A 225 -9.64 -12.11 15.01
C ILE A 225 -9.68 -10.76 14.29
N THR A 226 -10.41 -10.71 13.18
CA THR A 226 -10.73 -9.45 12.49
C THR A 226 -12.20 -9.19 12.67
N SER A 227 -12.56 -8.01 13.18
CA SER A 227 -13.93 -7.64 13.49
C SER A 227 -14.26 -6.26 12.88
N ASP A 228 -15.45 -6.14 12.32
CA ASP A 228 -16.07 -4.93 11.81
C ASP A 228 -17.29 -4.47 12.65
N ASP A 229 -17.36 -4.91 13.91
CA ASP A 229 -18.49 -4.69 14.84
C ASP A 229 -18.55 -3.25 15.39
N SER A 230 -17.53 -2.40 15.15
CA SER A 230 -17.50 -1.02 15.65
C SER A 230 -18.69 -0.22 15.14
N SER A 231 -19.43 0.40 16.06
CA SER A 231 -20.63 1.20 15.77
C SER A 231 -20.35 2.63 15.31
N VAL A 232 -19.10 3.09 15.43
CA VAL A 232 -18.65 4.44 15.06
C VAL A 232 -17.42 4.38 14.15
N PRO A 233 -17.28 5.31 13.18
CA PRO A 233 -16.11 5.37 12.33
C PRO A 233 -14.85 5.79 13.11
N ASP A 234 -13.67 5.40 12.62
CA ASP A 234 -12.39 5.96 13.07
C ASP A 234 -12.34 7.45 12.73
N PHE A 235 -12.07 8.31 13.70
CA PHE A 235 -11.88 9.74 13.50
C PHE A 235 -10.40 10.08 13.39
N VAL A 236 -10.01 10.78 12.31
CA VAL A 236 -8.63 11.23 12.10
C VAL A 236 -8.59 12.72 11.85
N ALA A 237 -7.74 13.42 12.60
CA ALA A 237 -7.42 14.82 12.36
C ALA A 237 -5.91 14.95 12.07
N ALA A 238 -5.55 15.70 11.02
CA ALA A 238 -4.16 15.92 10.68
C ALA A 238 -3.90 17.37 10.25
N TYR A 239 -2.70 17.86 10.52
CA TYR A 239 -2.24 19.16 10.08
C TYR A 239 -0.84 19.08 9.47
N THR A 240 -0.67 19.62 8.28
CA THR A 240 0.61 19.71 7.57
C THR A 240 1.10 21.14 7.53
N SER A 241 2.22 21.41 8.21
CA SER A 241 2.95 22.67 8.16
C SER A 241 4.05 22.60 7.10
N LYS A 242 4.04 23.53 6.15
CA LYS A 242 5.03 23.64 5.08
C LYS A 242 6.02 24.75 5.35
N TYR A 243 7.28 24.50 5.04
CA TYR A 243 8.40 25.40 5.22
C TYR A 243 9.29 25.40 3.97
N ASP A 244 10.18 26.35 3.82
CA ASP A 244 11.14 26.38 2.68
C ASP A 244 12.06 25.14 2.64
N TRP A 245 12.35 24.57 3.81
CA TRP A 245 13.17 23.37 3.94
C TRP A 245 12.38 22.05 3.80
N GLY A 246 11.03 22.08 3.71
CA GLY A 246 10.23 20.87 3.61
C GLY A 246 8.90 20.98 4.33
N TYR A 247 8.53 19.95 5.11
CA TYR A 247 7.27 19.97 5.86
C TYR A 247 7.32 19.03 7.08
N VAL A 248 6.39 19.28 8.00
CA VAL A 248 6.03 18.38 9.10
C VAL A 248 4.52 18.18 9.08
N LYS A 249 4.08 16.95 9.23
CA LYS A 249 2.67 16.56 9.42
C LYS A 249 2.51 15.94 10.80
N VAL A 250 1.50 16.40 11.54
CA VAL A 250 1.04 15.78 12.79
C VAL A 250 -0.37 15.26 12.56
N ALA A 251 -0.64 14.06 13.02
CA ALA A 251 -1.99 13.46 12.95
C ALA A 251 -2.36 12.81 14.27
N GLY A 252 -3.64 12.91 14.61
CA GLY A 252 -4.27 12.21 15.73
C GLY A 252 -5.35 11.26 15.22
N LEU A 253 -5.44 10.09 15.83
CA LEU A 253 -6.43 9.05 15.59
C LEU A 253 -7.22 8.82 16.88
N LEU A 254 -8.54 8.71 16.76
CA LEU A 254 -9.44 8.24 17.82
C LEU A 254 -10.37 7.19 17.21
N ARG A 255 -10.48 6.02 17.85
CA ARG A 255 -11.25 4.90 17.35
C ARG A 255 -11.86 4.05 18.47
N GLN A 256 -12.88 3.29 18.13
CA GLN A 256 -13.43 2.20 18.93
C GLN A 256 -12.88 0.88 18.37
N LEU A 257 -12.33 0.04 19.23
CA LEU A 257 -12.11 -1.38 18.97
C LEU A 257 -13.34 -2.11 19.48
N SER A 258 -13.91 -3.02 18.69
CA SER A 258 -15.15 -3.70 19.04
C SER A 258 -15.11 -5.14 18.59
N TYR A 259 -15.73 -6.01 19.37
CA TYR A 259 -15.92 -7.41 19.04
C TYR A 259 -17.21 -7.95 19.67
N ASP A 260 -18.09 -8.41 18.81
CA ASP A 260 -19.31 -9.13 19.17
C ASP A 260 -19.31 -10.52 18.54
N ASN A 261 -19.75 -11.54 19.26
CA ASN A 261 -19.90 -12.88 18.73
C ASN A 261 -21.11 -13.63 19.28
N ALA A 262 -21.54 -14.65 18.54
CA ALA A 262 -22.69 -15.50 18.94
C ALA A 262 -22.48 -16.31 20.25
N ALA A 263 -21.26 -16.32 20.80
CA ALA A 263 -20.95 -16.98 22.08
C ALA A 263 -21.16 -16.07 23.29
N GLY A 264 -21.59 -14.82 23.10
CA GLY A 264 -21.96 -13.86 24.14
C GLY A 264 -20.84 -12.92 24.57
N ILE A 265 -19.79 -12.76 23.76
CA ILE A 265 -18.84 -11.64 23.91
C ILE A 265 -19.45 -10.43 23.20
N ASP A 266 -19.51 -9.29 23.90
CA ASP A 266 -19.92 -7.98 23.39
C ASP A 266 -19.03 -6.96 24.13
N ALA A 267 -17.93 -6.56 23.48
CA ALA A 267 -16.88 -5.80 24.12
C ALA A 267 -16.35 -4.66 23.22
N ASP A 268 -16.21 -3.50 23.83
CA ASP A 268 -15.67 -2.28 23.22
C ASP A 268 -14.49 -1.74 24.02
N GLU A 269 -13.50 -1.17 23.33
CA GLU A 269 -12.39 -0.45 23.93
C GLU A 269 -12.07 0.80 23.12
N THR A 270 -11.84 1.93 23.81
CA THR A 270 -11.44 3.19 23.18
C THR A 270 -9.94 3.19 22.93
N SER A 271 -9.55 3.59 21.72
CA SER A 271 -8.20 3.56 21.23
C SER A 271 -7.80 4.90 20.62
N PHE A 272 -6.53 5.27 20.75
CA PHE A 272 -6.01 6.54 20.22
C PHE A 272 -4.58 6.40 19.71
N GLY A 273 -4.19 7.30 18.80
CA GLY A 273 -2.84 7.36 18.28
C GLY A 273 -2.40 8.75 17.87
N VAL A 274 -1.10 8.95 17.86
CA VAL A 274 -0.43 10.15 17.37
C VAL A 274 0.63 9.77 16.35
N SER A 275 0.70 10.52 15.26
CA SER A 275 1.72 10.38 14.21
C SER A 275 2.39 11.71 13.96
N VAL A 276 3.73 11.71 13.89
CA VAL A 276 4.55 12.85 13.47
C VAL A 276 5.46 12.40 12.36
N THR A 277 5.29 13.00 11.19
CA THR A 277 6.02 12.62 9.98
C THR A 277 6.54 13.85 9.27
N GLY A 278 7.50 13.66 8.39
CA GLY A 278 7.96 14.79 7.61
C GLY A 278 9.10 14.50 6.66
N LYS A 279 9.48 15.56 5.97
CA LYS A 279 10.59 15.57 5.03
C LYS A 279 11.37 16.86 5.17
N TYR A 280 12.69 16.73 5.30
CA TYR A 280 13.64 17.84 5.30
C TYR A 280 14.49 17.80 4.02
N ASN A 281 14.41 18.85 3.21
CA ASN A 281 15.19 19.00 1.99
C ASN A 281 16.50 19.75 2.30
N LEU A 282 17.62 19.15 1.93
CA LEU A 282 18.95 19.73 2.06
C LEU A 282 19.29 20.57 0.82
N SER A 283 20.16 21.59 0.99
CA SER A 283 20.51 22.52 -0.08
C SER A 283 21.24 21.87 -1.28
N ASN A 284 21.85 20.70 -1.08
CA ASN A 284 22.53 19.93 -2.13
C ASN A 284 21.59 19.03 -2.96
N GLY A 285 20.28 19.04 -2.67
CA GLY A 285 19.27 18.22 -3.33
C GLY A 285 19.02 16.86 -2.69
N ASP A 286 19.69 16.57 -1.57
CA ASP A 286 19.40 15.41 -0.71
C ASP A 286 18.15 15.64 0.14
N ASP A 287 17.62 14.59 0.75
CA ASP A 287 16.53 14.74 1.72
C ASP A 287 16.64 13.73 2.87
N ILE A 288 16.07 14.13 4.00
CA ILE A 288 15.83 13.26 5.16
C ILE A 288 14.33 13.12 5.33
N ARG A 289 13.86 11.92 5.57
CA ARG A 289 12.46 11.59 5.85
C ARG A 289 12.37 10.89 7.18
N PHE A 290 11.32 11.18 7.93
CA PHE A 290 11.12 10.59 9.24
C PHE A 290 9.64 10.29 9.49
N THR A 291 9.41 9.29 10.30
CA THR A 291 8.10 8.90 10.82
C THR A 291 8.23 8.49 12.28
N PHE A 292 7.22 8.85 13.06
CA PHE A 292 7.05 8.43 14.44
C PHE A 292 5.55 8.25 14.67
N ASN A 293 5.15 7.08 15.16
CA ASN A 293 3.77 6.75 15.46
C ASN A 293 3.72 6.09 16.83
N THR A 294 2.82 6.52 17.69
CA THR A 294 2.63 5.89 19.01
C THR A 294 1.17 5.96 19.40
N GLY A 295 0.73 5.01 20.19
CA GLY A 295 -0.63 5.02 20.73
C GLY A 295 -1.06 3.66 21.28
N LYS A 296 -2.24 3.67 21.85
CA LYS A 296 -2.94 2.49 22.38
C LYS A 296 -3.92 1.99 21.35
N GLY A 297 -3.87 0.70 21.01
CA GLY A 297 -4.78 0.07 20.07
C GLY A 297 -4.56 0.41 18.59
N LEU A 298 -3.35 0.76 18.17
CA LEU A 298 -3.07 1.12 16.77
C LEU A 298 -3.36 -0.02 15.80
N GLY A 299 -2.95 -1.26 16.12
CA GLY A 299 -3.22 -2.46 15.33
C GLY A 299 -2.86 -2.27 13.84
N ARG A 300 -3.86 -2.35 12.95
CA ARG A 300 -3.69 -2.22 11.50
C ARG A 300 -3.08 -0.89 11.02
N TYR A 301 -3.02 0.13 11.87
CA TYR A 301 -2.41 1.42 11.55
C TYR A 301 -0.89 1.43 11.72
N SER A 302 -0.30 0.43 12.38
CA SER A 302 1.14 0.39 12.66
C SER A 302 1.80 -0.89 12.14
N ALA A 303 3.00 -0.78 11.57
CA ALA A 303 3.90 -1.87 11.18
C ALA A 303 3.21 -3.02 10.39
N LEU A 304 2.25 -2.70 9.51
CA LEU A 304 1.40 -3.68 8.80
C LEU A 304 0.66 -4.64 9.75
N ASN A 305 0.21 -4.13 10.90
CA ASN A 305 -0.44 -4.93 11.93
C ASN A 305 0.49 -6.03 12.49
N ALA A 306 1.73 -5.66 12.82
CA ALA A 306 2.69 -6.57 13.43
C ALA A 306 2.18 -7.12 14.76
N VAL A 307 1.44 -6.29 15.51
CA VAL A 307 0.66 -6.67 16.70
C VAL A 307 -0.78 -6.19 16.52
N ASN A 308 -1.74 -6.93 17.07
CA ASN A 308 -3.16 -6.57 16.99
C ASN A 308 -3.47 -5.30 17.81
N GLY A 309 -4.61 -4.66 17.55
CA GLY A 309 -5.03 -3.47 18.29
C GLY A 309 -5.43 -3.76 19.72
N ALA A 310 -5.99 -4.95 19.97
CA ALA A 310 -6.42 -5.37 21.31
C ALA A 310 -6.16 -6.86 21.54
N VAL A 311 -6.28 -7.27 22.79
CA VAL A 311 -6.35 -8.66 23.23
C VAL A 311 -7.65 -8.88 24.02
N LEU A 312 -8.24 -10.08 23.91
CA LEU A 312 -9.34 -10.51 24.75
C LEU A 312 -8.81 -10.91 26.14
N THR A 313 -9.49 -10.47 27.18
CA THR A 313 -9.30 -10.96 28.54
C THR A 313 -10.03 -12.29 28.73
N GLU A 314 -9.76 -12.98 29.85
CA GLU A 314 -10.48 -14.21 30.23
C GLU A 314 -11.99 -13.97 30.44
N SER A 315 -12.38 -12.76 30.87
CA SER A 315 -13.79 -12.36 31.04
C SER A 315 -14.50 -12.03 29.74
N GLY A 316 -13.75 -11.89 28.62
CA GLY A 316 -14.29 -11.51 27.33
C GLY A 316 -14.29 -10.00 27.06
N ASP A 317 -13.64 -9.19 27.92
CA ASP A 317 -13.42 -7.76 27.68
C ASP A 317 -12.27 -7.55 26.71
N LEU A 318 -12.18 -6.36 26.09
CA LEU A 318 -11.05 -5.95 25.25
C LEU A 318 -10.07 -5.12 26.08
N GLU A 319 -8.77 -5.41 25.90
CA GLU A 319 -7.68 -4.58 26.36
C GLU A 319 -6.81 -4.13 25.17
N ALA A 320 -6.71 -2.82 24.96
CA ALA A 320 -5.97 -2.27 23.85
C ALA A 320 -4.45 -2.32 24.11
N ILE A 321 -3.67 -2.70 23.09
CA ILE A 321 -2.23 -2.90 23.17
C ILE A 321 -1.51 -1.60 22.81
N ASP A 322 -0.58 -1.16 23.65
CA ASP A 322 0.28 0.00 23.38
C ASP A 322 1.37 -0.38 22.38
N SER A 323 1.65 0.53 21.44
CA SER A 323 2.72 0.33 20.46
C SER A 323 3.35 1.62 19.98
N THR A 324 4.62 1.54 19.60
CA THR A 324 5.40 2.65 19.04
C THR A 324 6.20 2.17 17.83
N GLY A 325 6.12 2.93 16.75
CA GLY A 325 6.90 2.71 15.54
C GLY A 325 7.61 3.98 15.09
N TYR A 326 8.85 3.87 14.63
CA TYR A 326 9.60 5.02 14.12
C TYR A 326 10.52 4.62 12.97
N GLY A 327 10.87 5.60 12.15
CA GLY A 327 11.77 5.38 11.03
C GLY A 327 12.42 6.67 10.54
N VAL A 328 13.60 6.51 9.95
CA VAL A 328 14.34 7.58 9.32
C VAL A 328 14.99 7.09 8.03
N ALA A 329 15.05 7.95 7.04
CA ALA A 329 15.74 7.67 5.79
C ALA A 329 16.50 8.91 5.32
N TYR A 330 17.71 8.70 4.81
CA TYR A 330 18.48 9.71 4.10
C TYR A 330 18.60 9.30 2.65
N ARG A 331 18.25 10.21 1.74
CA ARG A 331 18.44 10.04 0.30
C ARG A 331 19.52 10.96 -0.20
N HIS A 332 20.55 10.38 -0.83
CA HIS A 332 21.64 11.09 -1.50
C HIS A 332 21.45 11.09 -3.02
N LYS A 333 21.58 12.27 -3.62
CA LYS A 333 21.51 12.47 -5.06
C LYS A 333 22.92 12.56 -5.64
N TRP A 334 23.40 11.47 -6.22
CA TRP A 334 24.71 11.44 -6.91
C TRP A 334 24.73 12.27 -8.19
N SER A 335 23.61 12.26 -8.92
CA SER A 335 23.42 12.98 -10.18
C SER A 335 21.93 13.10 -10.52
N GLU A 336 21.59 13.70 -11.67
CA GLU A 336 20.20 13.72 -12.16
C GLU A 336 19.63 12.32 -12.45
N LYS A 337 20.51 11.31 -12.61
CA LYS A 337 20.11 9.94 -12.94
C LYS A 337 20.36 8.92 -11.84
N ALA A 338 21.23 9.23 -10.88
CA ALA A 338 21.67 8.28 -9.86
C ALA A 338 21.40 8.80 -8.45
N ARG A 339 20.90 7.92 -7.58
CA ARG A 339 20.61 8.21 -6.19
C ARG A 339 20.67 6.96 -5.33
N SER A 340 20.89 7.15 -4.05
CA SER A 340 20.90 6.10 -3.03
C SER A 340 20.07 6.51 -1.84
N SER A 341 19.49 5.55 -1.15
CA SER A 341 18.87 5.78 0.16
C SER A 341 19.44 4.81 1.18
N ILE A 342 19.64 5.30 2.41
CA ILE A 342 19.83 4.47 3.60
C ILE A 342 18.63 4.70 4.50
N MET A 343 18.10 3.63 5.08
CA MET A 343 16.85 3.65 5.84
C MET A 343 16.99 2.78 7.07
N PHE A 344 16.32 3.21 8.13
CA PHE A 344 16.14 2.44 9.36
C PHE A 344 14.70 2.61 9.82
N SER A 345 14.09 1.55 10.33
CA SER A 345 12.80 1.61 11.02
C SER A 345 12.73 0.55 12.13
N ALA A 346 11.93 0.84 13.15
CA ALA A 346 11.70 -0.04 14.29
C ALA A 346 10.25 0.07 14.78
N PHE A 347 9.81 -0.97 15.45
CA PHE A 347 8.50 -1.12 16.07
C PHE A 347 8.66 -1.88 17.39
N GLU A 348 7.92 -1.45 18.40
CA GLU A 348 7.83 -2.09 19.71
C GLU A 348 6.37 -2.12 20.18
N ALA A 349 5.96 -3.18 20.85
CA ALA A 349 4.65 -3.32 21.48
C ALA A 349 4.82 -3.68 22.95
N ASP A 350 3.95 -3.14 23.80
CA ASP A 350 3.87 -3.48 25.22
C ASP A 350 2.69 -4.47 25.40
N ASN A 351 3.02 -5.76 25.35
CA ASN A 351 2.04 -6.83 25.44
C ASN A 351 1.89 -7.33 26.89
N ASP A 352 0.66 -7.42 27.40
CA ASP A 352 0.43 -8.26 28.56
C ASP A 352 0.52 -9.74 28.15
N VAL A 353 1.65 -10.37 28.40
CA VAL A 353 1.92 -11.76 28.02
C VAL A 353 0.97 -12.77 28.70
N SER A 354 0.35 -12.41 29.83
CA SER A 354 -0.67 -13.24 30.48
C SER A 354 -1.94 -13.32 29.64
N LEU A 355 -2.20 -12.32 28.80
CA LEU A 355 -3.33 -12.25 27.90
C LEU A 355 -2.97 -12.66 26.47
N THR A 356 -1.84 -12.17 25.94
CA THR A 356 -1.45 -12.36 24.52
C THR A 356 -0.70 -13.67 24.28
N GLY A 357 -0.12 -14.28 25.33
CA GLY A 357 0.79 -15.41 25.19
C GLY A 357 2.17 -15.00 24.65
N LEU A 358 3.11 -15.94 24.71
CA LEU A 358 4.53 -15.70 24.41
C LEU A 358 4.88 -15.69 22.90
N ALA A 359 3.99 -16.07 22.00
CA ALA A 359 4.24 -16.10 20.55
C ALA A 359 4.00 -14.75 19.86
N THR A 360 3.53 -13.74 20.59
CA THR A 360 3.24 -12.39 20.08
C THR A 360 4.55 -11.65 19.78
N THR A 361 4.56 -10.85 18.74
CA THR A 361 5.70 -9.99 18.41
C THR A 361 5.89 -8.94 19.51
N GLU A 362 7.08 -8.88 20.09
CA GLU A 362 7.54 -7.85 21.02
C GLU A 362 8.12 -6.68 20.26
N SER A 363 9.10 -6.95 19.39
CA SER A 363 9.75 -5.90 18.61
C SER A 363 10.11 -6.34 17.20
N THR A 364 10.29 -5.36 16.30
CA THR A 364 10.88 -5.54 14.98
C THR A 364 11.73 -4.33 14.60
N TYR A 365 12.78 -4.55 13.82
CA TYR A 365 13.47 -3.46 13.14
C TYR A 365 14.02 -3.90 11.79
N SER A 366 14.23 -2.93 10.92
CA SER A 366 14.89 -3.18 9.64
C SER A 366 15.80 -2.02 9.22
N THR A 367 16.84 -2.35 8.47
CA THR A 367 17.73 -1.38 7.82
C THR A 367 17.91 -1.75 6.36
N ARG A 368 18.05 -0.72 5.50
CA ARG A 368 18.18 -0.91 4.05
C ARG A 368 19.15 0.08 3.46
N VAL A 369 19.80 -0.35 2.39
CA VAL A 369 20.60 0.52 1.53
C VAL A 369 20.34 0.17 0.08
N ASN A 370 20.20 1.18 -0.77
CA ASN A 370 19.96 0.96 -2.19
C ASN A 370 20.79 1.89 -3.09
N TYR A 371 20.80 1.52 -4.37
CA TYR A 371 21.27 2.37 -5.46
C TYR A 371 20.26 2.26 -6.61
N LEU A 372 19.76 3.41 -7.07
CA LEU A 372 18.83 3.52 -8.18
C LEU A 372 19.45 4.35 -9.30
N TYR A 373 19.29 3.85 -10.52
CA TYR A 373 19.73 4.53 -11.74
C TYR A 373 18.56 4.67 -12.72
N SER A 374 18.31 5.90 -13.16
CA SER A 374 17.26 6.24 -14.13
C SER A 374 17.90 6.75 -15.43
N PRO A 375 18.23 5.85 -16.41
CA PRO A 375 18.80 6.28 -17.68
C PRO A 375 17.89 7.24 -18.43
N THR A 376 16.58 7.10 -18.26
CA THR A 376 15.53 8.00 -18.76
C THR A 376 14.53 8.33 -17.65
N LYS A 377 13.65 9.32 -17.86
CA LYS A 377 12.57 9.63 -16.90
C LYS A 377 11.56 8.48 -16.74
N ALA A 378 11.43 7.62 -17.74
CA ALA A 378 10.48 6.51 -17.75
C ALA A 378 11.06 5.20 -17.19
N LEU A 379 12.39 4.99 -17.24
CA LEU A 379 13.03 3.74 -16.84
C LEU A 379 13.89 3.96 -15.60
N THR A 380 13.68 3.15 -14.58
CA THR A 380 14.54 3.08 -13.38
C THR A 380 14.93 1.63 -13.14
N VAL A 381 16.20 1.39 -12.88
CA VAL A 381 16.74 0.12 -12.42
C VAL A 381 17.46 0.34 -11.09
N GLY A 382 17.58 -0.70 -10.27
CA GLY A 382 18.26 -0.57 -8.99
C GLY A 382 18.53 -1.89 -8.31
N ALA A 383 19.34 -1.80 -7.25
CA ALA A 383 19.62 -2.87 -6.32
C ALA A 383 19.45 -2.36 -4.88
N GLU A 384 18.96 -3.23 -4.00
CA GLU A 384 18.74 -2.95 -2.58
C GLU A 384 19.16 -4.16 -1.74
N TYR A 385 19.84 -3.89 -0.64
CA TYR A 385 20.06 -4.85 0.43
C TYR A 385 19.26 -4.42 1.65
N ALA A 386 18.59 -5.40 2.27
CA ALA A 386 17.79 -5.23 3.48
C ALA A 386 18.22 -6.26 4.53
N PHE A 387 18.34 -5.81 5.76
CA PHE A 387 18.41 -6.63 6.95
C PHE A 387 17.18 -6.31 7.82
N ALA A 388 16.57 -7.35 8.40
CA ALA A 388 15.48 -7.17 9.36
C ALA A 388 15.58 -8.17 10.49
N LYS A 389 15.03 -7.81 11.65
CA LYS A 389 14.97 -8.66 12.84
C LYS A 389 13.58 -8.59 13.45
N ARG A 390 13.13 -9.72 13.97
CA ARG A 390 11.91 -9.85 14.77
C ARG A 390 12.22 -10.57 16.05
N GLU A 391 11.66 -10.09 17.15
CA GLU A 391 11.65 -10.72 18.47
C GLU A 391 10.20 -10.96 18.91
N ILE A 392 9.97 -12.06 19.61
CA ILE A 392 8.70 -12.40 20.22
C ILE A 392 8.84 -12.46 21.74
N GLU A 393 7.74 -12.36 22.46
CA GLU A 393 7.69 -12.32 23.94
C GLU A 393 8.33 -13.54 24.64
N ALA A 394 8.57 -14.63 23.91
CA ALA A 394 9.34 -15.78 24.41
C ALA A 394 10.87 -15.53 24.49
N GLY A 395 11.35 -14.35 24.09
CA GLY A 395 12.78 -14.03 23.99
C GLY A 395 13.46 -14.76 22.81
N LEU A 396 12.69 -15.22 21.82
CA LEU A 396 13.22 -15.81 20.60
C LEU A 396 13.30 -14.74 19.51
N GLU A 397 14.38 -14.79 18.74
CA GLU A 397 14.67 -13.84 17.66
C GLU A 397 14.72 -14.57 16.31
N GLY A 398 14.52 -13.82 15.22
CA GLY A 398 14.75 -14.31 13.87
C GLY A 398 15.15 -13.16 12.95
N ASP A 399 16.07 -13.43 12.04
CA ASP A 399 16.66 -12.44 11.14
C ASP A 399 16.27 -12.71 9.68
N MET A 400 16.25 -11.66 8.87
CA MET A 400 16.14 -11.72 7.42
C MET A 400 17.27 -10.92 6.76
N ASN A 401 17.95 -11.55 5.81
CA ASN A 401 18.81 -10.89 4.84
C ASN A 401 18.15 -10.98 3.46
N ARG A 402 17.96 -9.83 2.78
CA ARG A 402 17.35 -9.82 1.44
C ARG A 402 18.17 -8.95 0.50
N PHE A 403 18.51 -9.51 -0.65
CA PHE A 403 19.04 -8.77 -1.78
C PHE A 403 17.99 -8.72 -2.89
N GLN A 404 17.65 -7.51 -3.34
CA GLN A 404 16.62 -7.27 -4.36
C GLN A 404 17.18 -6.47 -5.52
N VAL A 405 16.82 -6.84 -6.73
CA VAL A 405 17.00 -6.02 -7.94
C VAL A 405 15.66 -5.74 -8.58
N SER A 406 15.52 -4.58 -9.20
CA SER A 406 14.26 -4.19 -9.82
C SER A 406 14.49 -3.39 -11.10
N ALA A 407 13.55 -3.54 -12.04
CA ALA A 407 13.42 -2.68 -13.21
C ALA A 407 11.98 -2.15 -13.28
N LYS A 408 11.83 -0.82 -13.38
CA LYS A 408 10.52 -0.15 -13.44
C LYS A 408 10.43 0.74 -14.67
N TYR A 409 9.43 0.50 -15.51
CA TYR A 409 9.03 1.35 -16.63
C TYR A 409 7.72 2.07 -16.31
N ALA A 410 7.76 3.40 -16.24
CA ALA A 410 6.61 4.26 -15.95
C ALA A 410 6.09 4.93 -17.24
N PHE A 411 4.77 5.08 -17.36
CA PHE A 411 4.07 5.66 -18.50
C PHE A 411 2.89 6.52 -18.09
#